data_4653f99a6a27e724c7a94fcb6ae7f741
#
_entry.id   4653f99a6a27e724c7a94fcb6ae7f741
#
_cell.length_a   1.000
_cell.length_b   1.000
_cell.length_c   1.000
_cell.angle_alpha   90.00
_cell.angle_beta   90.00
_cell.angle_gamma   90.00
#
_symmetry.space_group_name_H-M   'P 1'
#
loop_
_entity.id
_entity.type
_entity.pdbx_description
1 polymer ?
#
loop_
_entity_poly.entity_id
_entity_poly.type
_entity_poly.pdbx_seq_one_letter_code
_entity_poly.pdbx_strand_id
1 'polypeptide(L)'
;MNVKEDMLKKKKEINEKTEIFIFVFLAFILLTTWAMTQPFNSGPDEQMRYYVADYIYKHHGALPGGDDPAVRNKVWGISYAYYPVVSYMVSALFMRISRLFADPGYSMFKIARMADVLFVTGAVYFVVKASGKLFPKEKYSREVRWLFAAPVSYTHLRAH
;
A
#
# COMPACT_ATOMS: atom_id res chain seq x y z
N MET A 1 5.66 25.02 36.87
CA MET A 1 5.34 24.46 35.53
C MET A 1 4.07 25.15 35.06
N ASN A 2 4.11 25.83 33.92
CA ASN A 2 3.03 26.76 33.52
C ASN A 2 1.91 26.01 32.82
N VAL A 3 0.76 25.85 33.45
CA VAL A 3 -0.43 25.13 32.96
C VAL A 3 -0.82 25.57 31.54
N LYS A 4 -0.63 26.85 31.21
CA LYS A 4 -0.94 27.41 29.89
C LYS A 4 0.01 26.90 28.81
N GLU A 5 1.29 26.71 29.10
CA GLU A 5 2.27 26.13 28.17
C GLU A 5 2.00 24.64 27.90
N ASP A 6 1.59 23.93 28.94
CA ASP A 6 1.27 22.51 28.83
C ASP A 6 0.01 22.27 27.95
N MET A 7 -1.03 23.11 28.16
CA MET A 7 -2.23 23.09 27.32
C MET A 7 -1.92 23.45 25.85
N LEU A 8 -1.05 24.42 25.60
CA LEU A 8 -0.65 24.81 24.23
C LEU A 8 0.14 23.68 23.52
N LYS A 9 1.07 23.02 24.24
CA LYS A 9 1.80 21.85 23.73
C LYS A 9 0.85 20.72 23.38
N LYS A 10 -0.09 20.40 24.27
CA LYS A 10 -1.09 19.34 24.04
C LYS A 10 -1.99 19.65 22.84
N LYS A 11 -2.46 20.90 22.70
CA LYS A 11 -3.25 21.35 21.54
C LYS A 11 -2.45 21.25 20.23
N LYS A 12 -1.15 21.60 20.23
CA LYS A 12 -0.24 21.51 19.09
C LYS A 12 -0.04 20.04 18.68
N GLU A 13 0.14 19.14 19.64
CA GLU A 13 0.33 17.70 19.40
C GLU A 13 -0.95 17.05 18.83
N ILE A 14 -2.11 17.37 19.37
CA ILE A 14 -3.39 16.86 18.84
C ILE A 14 -3.60 17.32 17.41
N ASN A 15 -3.29 18.58 17.09
CA ASN A 15 -3.43 19.12 15.74
C ASN A 15 -2.49 18.39 14.75
N GLU A 16 -1.27 18.06 15.16
CA GLU A 16 -0.33 17.33 14.31
C GLU A 16 -0.76 15.88 14.02
N LYS A 17 -1.24 15.18 15.03
CA LYS A 17 -1.79 13.82 14.88
C LYS A 17 -2.99 13.82 13.94
N THR A 18 -3.87 14.80 14.08
CA THR A 18 -5.04 14.97 13.21
C THR A 18 -4.64 15.25 11.76
N GLU A 19 -3.65 16.11 11.53
CA GLU A 19 -3.13 16.39 10.20
C GLU A 19 -2.55 15.12 9.53
N ILE A 20 -1.72 14.37 10.25
CA ILE A 20 -1.15 13.11 9.76
C ILE A 20 -2.27 12.12 9.41
N PHE A 21 -3.25 11.97 10.30
CA PHE A 21 -4.38 11.08 10.09
C PHE A 21 -5.17 11.45 8.82
N ILE A 22 -5.52 12.72 8.66
CA ILE A 22 -6.26 13.20 7.47
C ILE A 22 -5.48 12.90 6.20
N PHE A 23 -4.17 13.19 6.17
CA PHE A 23 -3.35 12.95 4.99
C PHE A 23 -3.28 11.47 4.63
N VAL A 24 -2.99 10.62 5.60
CA VAL A 24 -2.91 9.16 5.41
C VAL A 24 -4.26 8.59 4.98
N PHE A 25 -5.35 9.07 5.57
CA PHE A 25 -6.70 8.66 5.22
C PHE A 25 -7.09 9.05 3.79
N LEU A 26 -6.77 10.28 3.37
CA LEU A 26 -6.99 10.71 1.98
C LEU A 26 -6.14 9.91 1.00
N ALA A 27 -4.88 9.63 1.33
CA ALA A 27 -4.02 8.77 0.53
C ALA A 27 -4.60 7.35 0.42
N PHE A 28 -5.08 6.78 1.51
CA PHE A 28 -5.74 5.47 1.51
C PHE A 28 -6.98 5.44 0.60
N ILE A 29 -7.85 6.45 0.68
CA ILE A 29 -9.03 6.55 -0.18
C ILE A 29 -8.61 6.63 -1.65
N LEU A 30 -7.64 7.49 -1.97
CA LEU A 30 -7.16 7.66 -3.34
C LEU A 30 -6.58 6.36 -3.90
N LEU A 31 -5.68 5.71 -3.15
CA LEU A 31 -5.05 4.45 -3.54
C LEU A 31 -6.08 3.33 -3.70
N THR A 32 -7.05 3.24 -2.78
CA THR A 32 -8.14 2.25 -2.87
C THR A 32 -9.00 2.48 -4.10
N THR A 33 -9.41 3.72 -4.34
CA THR A 33 -10.21 4.08 -5.52
C THR A 33 -9.46 3.72 -6.80
N TRP A 34 -8.17 4.07 -6.88
CA TRP A 34 -7.32 3.71 -8.01
C TRP A 34 -7.24 2.18 -8.20
N ALA A 35 -6.93 1.43 -7.13
CA ALA A 35 -6.84 -0.02 -7.17
C ALA A 35 -8.13 -0.70 -7.64
N MET A 36 -9.30 -0.15 -7.28
CA MET A 36 -10.60 -0.70 -7.64
C MET A 36 -11.06 -0.34 -9.05
N THR A 37 -10.63 0.81 -9.58
CA THR A 37 -11.05 1.29 -10.90
C THR A 37 -10.21 0.76 -12.05
N GLN A 38 -8.93 0.45 -11.81
CA GLN A 38 -8.05 -0.04 -12.87
C GLN A 38 -8.45 -1.43 -13.38
N PRO A 39 -8.46 -1.64 -14.71
CA PRO A 39 -8.68 -2.97 -15.29
C PRO A 39 -7.54 -3.93 -14.90
N PHE A 40 -7.78 -5.23 -15.05
CA PHE A 40 -6.74 -6.23 -14.82
C PHE A 40 -5.59 -6.07 -15.82
N ASN A 41 -4.36 -6.22 -15.34
CA ASN A 41 -3.13 -6.11 -16.13
C ASN A 41 -2.90 -4.70 -16.73
N SER A 42 -3.40 -3.66 -16.07
CA SER A 42 -3.14 -2.26 -16.45
C SER A 42 -1.78 -1.76 -15.98
N GLY A 43 -1.24 -2.38 -14.94
CA GLY A 43 0.11 -2.10 -14.43
C GLY A 43 1.17 -3.03 -15.01
N PRO A 44 2.46 -2.61 -15.02
CA PRO A 44 3.55 -3.46 -15.48
C PRO A 44 3.62 -4.73 -14.62
N ASP A 45 3.67 -5.88 -15.30
CA ASP A 45 3.85 -7.21 -14.69
C ASP A 45 2.78 -7.62 -13.66
N GLU A 46 1.66 -6.91 -13.59
CA GLU A 46 0.59 -7.18 -12.64
C GLU A 46 0.08 -8.62 -12.74
N GLN A 47 -0.09 -9.10 -13.95
CA GLN A 47 -0.54 -10.47 -14.18
C GLN A 47 0.39 -11.51 -13.55
N MET A 48 1.69 -11.33 -13.69
CA MET A 48 2.69 -12.26 -13.14
C MET A 48 2.71 -12.23 -11.62
N ARG A 49 2.58 -11.05 -11.03
CA ARG A 49 2.50 -10.87 -9.58
C ARG A 49 1.21 -11.49 -9.03
N TYR A 50 0.10 -11.26 -9.71
CA TYR A 50 -1.18 -11.84 -9.36
C TYR A 50 -1.15 -13.37 -9.39
N TYR A 51 -0.52 -14.00 -10.37
CA TYR A 51 -0.43 -15.46 -10.44
C TYR A 51 0.28 -16.08 -9.24
N VAL A 52 1.29 -15.43 -8.69
CA VAL A 52 1.95 -15.90 -7.46
C VAL A 52 0.99 -15.80 -6.25
N ALA A 53 0.29 -14.69 -6.10
CA ALA A 53 -0.70 -14.52 -5.04
C ALA A 53 -1.87 -15.51 -5.18
N ASP A 54 -2.36 -15.72 -6.39
CA ASP A 54 -3.45 -16.67 -6.71
C ASP A 54 -3.03 -18.13 -6.44
N TYR A 55 -1.79 -18.49 -6.76
CA TYR A 55 -1.23 -19.79 -6.41
C TYR A 55 -1.24 -20.02 -4.90
N ILE A 56 -0.68 -19.08 -4.13
CA ILE A 56 -0.65 -19.16 -2.65
C ILE A 56 -2.07 -19.26 -2.09
N TYR A 57 -3.00 -18.50 -2.65
CA TYR A 57 -4.41 -18.54 -2.27
C TYR A 57 -5.04 -19.91 -2.53
N LYS A 58 -4.86 -20.50 -3.73
CA LYS A 58 -5.44 -21.79 -4.14
C LYS A 58 -4.81 -22.98 -3.41
N HIS A 59 -3.52 -22.92 -3.14
CA HIS A 59 -2.76 -24.00 -2.51
C HIS A 59 -2.59 -23.83 -0.98
N HIS A 60 -3.56 -23.17 -0.33
CA HIS A 60 -3.64 -23.07 1.14
C HIS A 60 -2.40 -22.46 1.81
N GLY A 61 -1.70 -21.56 1.13
CA GLY A 61 -0.52 -20.87 1.64
C GLY A 61 0.80 -21.51 1.21
N ALA A 62 0.79 -22.59 0.43
CA ALA A 62 1.99 -23.14 -0.15
C ALA A 62 2.62 -22.16 -1.14
N LEU A 63 3.94 -22.04 -1.10
CA LEU A 63 4.69 -21.18 -2.02
C LEU A 63 4.97 -21.93 -3.33
N PRO A 64 4.82 -21.27 -4.50
CA PRO A 64 5.21 -21.89 -5.76
C PRO A 64 6.74 -21.99 -5.88
N GLY A 65 7.21 -23.05 -6.54
CA GLY A 65 8.58 -23.07 -7.02
C GLY A 65 8.78 -22.05 -8.15
N GLY A 66 10.00 -21.54 -8.30
CA GLY A 66 10.31 -20.57 -9.36
C GLY A 66 10.10 -21.12 -10.78
N ASP A 67 10.21 -22.44 -10.94
CA ASP A 67 10.00 -23.14 -12.21
C ASP A 67 8.57 -23.68 -12.40
N ASP A 68 7.67 -23.42 -11.43
CA ASP A 68 6.29 -23.89 -11.52
C ASP A 68 5.58 -23.25 -12.72
N PRO A 69 5.03 -24.05 -13.66
CA PRO A 69 4.34 -23.55 -14.84
C PRO A 69 3.15 -22.63 -14.52
N ALA A 70 2.53 -22.80 -13.36
CA ALA A 70 1.37 -22.00 -12.94
C ALA A 70 1.72 -20.52 -12.69
N VAL A 71 2.97 -20.21 -12.35
CA VAL A 71 3.44 -18.85 -12.04
C VAL A 71 4.47 -18.33 -13.03
N ARG A 72 4.79 -19.12 -14.05
CA ARG A 72 5.78 -18.77 -15.06
C ARG A 72 5.14 -18.00 -16.22
N ASN A 73 5.77 -16.92 -16.64
CA ASN A 73 5.34 -16.22 -17.84
C ASN A 73 5.69 -17.04 -19.09
N LYS A 74 4.70 -17.29 -19.94
CA LYS A 74 4.87 -18.12 -21.15
C LYS A 74 5.76 -17.47 -22.21
N VAL A 75 5.82 -16.14 -22.23
CA VAL A 75 6.61 -15.39 -23.23
C VAL A 75 8.05 -15.21 -22.78
N TRP A 76 8.24 -14.75 -21.54
CA TRP A 76 9.56 -14.37 -21.03
C TRP A 76 10.27 -15.51 -20.27
N GLY A 77 9.57 -16.57 -19.93
CA GLY A 77 10.12 -17.69 -19.18
C GLY A 77 10.50 -17.37 -17.72
N ILE A 78 10.14 -16.21 -17.21
CA ILE A 78 10.47 -15.71 -15.87
C ILE A 78 9.29 -15.89 -14.94
N SER A 79 9.55 -16.18 -13.66
CA SER A 79 8.55 -16.21 -12.59
C SER A 79 8.86 -15.17 -11.51
N TYR A 80 7.84 -14.48 -11.02
CA TYR A 80 7.95 -13.59 -9.86
C TYR A 80 8.03 -14.35 -8.52
N ALA A 81 7.92 -15.68 -8.54
CA ALA A 81 8.15 -16.52 -7.36
C ALA A 81 9.59 -16.45 -6.81
N TYR A 82 10.55 -15.98 -7.63
CA TYR A 82 11.93 -15.71 -7.19
C TYR A 82 12.09 -14.39 -6.38
N TYR A 83 11.08 -13.51 -6.40
CA TYR A 83 11.11 -12.27 -5.64
C TYR A 83 10.61 -12.48 -4.20
N PRO A 84 10.86 -11.51 -3.28
CA PRO A 84 10.37 -11.61 -1.92
C PRO A 84 8.86 -11.85 -1.88
N VAL A 85 8.45 -12.98 -1.30
CA VAL A 85 7.06 -13.49 -1.37
C VAL A 85 6.09 -12.82 -0.39
N VAL A 86 6.58 -12.00 0.54
CA VAL A 86 5.77 -11.44 1.63
C VAL A 86 4.56 -10.66 1.11
N SER A 87 4.73 -9.83 0.07
CA SER A 87 3.62 -9.07 -0.53
C SER A 87 2.55 -9.99 -1.13
N TYR A 88 2.95 -11.07 -1.79
CA TYR A 88 2.04 -12.05 -2.38
C TYR A 88 1.29 -12.86 -1.31
N MET A 89 1.94 -13.17 -0.19
CA MET A 89 1.29 -13.80 0.95
C MET A 89 0.21 -12.90 1.56
N VAL A 90 0.49 -11.59 1.68
CA VAL A 90 -0.50 -10.63 2.16
C VAL A 90 -1.64 -10.48 1.16
N SER A 91 -1.36 -10.42 -0.15
CA SER A 91 -2.40 -10.43 -1.19
C SER A 91 -3.28 -11.67 -1.09
N ALA A 92 -2.69 -12.87 -0.97
CA ALA A 92 -3.42 -14.12 -0.80
C ALA A 92 -4.25 -14.15 0.49
N LEU A 93 -3.77 -13.53 1.56
CA LEU A 93 -4.53 -13.38 2.81
C LEU A 93 -5.76 -12.51 2.61
N PHE A 94 -5.66 -11.35 1.95
CA PHE A 94 -6.82 -10.53 1.60
C PHE A 94 -7.82 -11.29 0.74
N MET A 95 -7.35 -12.04 -0.26
CA MET A 95 -8.20 -12.89 -1.09
C MET A 95 -8.95 -13.94 -0.26
N ARG A 96 -8.31 -14.51 0.75
CA ARG A 96 -8.92 -15.46 1.68
C ARG A 96 -9.97 -14.84 2.59
N ILE A 97 -9.64 -13.69 3.17
CA ILE A 97 -10.54 -12.97 4.06
C ILE A 97 -11.78 -12.52 3.29
N SER A 98 -11.63 -12.04 2.05
CA SER A 98 -12.78 -11.60 1.27
C SER A 98 -13.82 -12.68 1.03
N ARG A 99 -13.39 -13.94 0.88
CA ARG A 99 -14.30 -15.08 0.69
C ARG A 99 -15.12 -15.44 1.93
N LEU A 100 -14.74 -14.95 3.09
CA LEU A 100 -15.58 -15.11 4.29
C LEU A 100 -16.83 -14.23 4.25
N PHE A 101 -16.84 -13.19 3.43
CA PHE A 101 -17.93 -12.23 3.33
C PHE A 101 -18.70 -12.34 2.01
N ALA A 102 -18.02 -12.61 0.92
CA ALA A 102 -18.61 -12.73 -0.40
C ALA A 102 -17.66 -13.49 -1.35
N ASP A 103 -18.19 -14.06 -2.42
CA ASP A 103 -17.37 -14.56 -3.52
C ASP A 103 -17.11 -13.43 -4.54
N PRO A 104 -15.92 -12.83 -4.57
CA PRO A 104 -15.62 -11.74 -5.48
C PRO A 104 -15.47 -12.20 -6.94
N GLY A 105 -15.40 -13.52 -7.19
CA GLY A 105 -15.31 -14.06 -8.55
C GLY A 105 -14.22 -13.40 -9.38
N TYR A 106 -14.60 -12.82 -10.52
CA TYR A 106 -13.67 -12.13 -11.43
C TYR A 106 -12.93 -10.94 -10.79
N SER A 107 -13.48 -10.35 -9.72
CA SER A 107 -12.87 -9.20 -9.06
C SER A 107 -11.79 -9.56 -8.04
N MET A 108 -11.40 -10.85 -7.93
CA MET A 108 -10.39 -11.32 -6.97
C MET A 108 -9.05 -10.58 -7.09
N PHE A 109 -8.63 -10.21 -8.30
CA PHE A 109 -7.42 -9.43 -8.53
C PHE A 109 -7.47 -8.04 -7.87
N LYS A 110 -8.65 -7.40 -7.79
CA LYS A 110 -8.83 -6.11 -7.10
C LYS A 110 -8.59 -6.27 -5.60
N ILE A 111 -9.05 -7.39 -5.05
CA ILE A 111 -8.80 -7.70 -3.63
C ILE A 111 -7.32 -7.95 -3.38
N ALA A 112 -6.61 -8.64 -4.29
CA ALA A 112 -5.17 -8.84 -4.18
C ALA A 112 -4.40 -7.51 -4.09
N ARG A 113 -4.82 -6.47 -4.83
CA ARG A 113 -4.23 -5.13 -4.80
C ARG A 113 -4.34 -4.44 -3.44
N MET A 114 -5.26 -4.86 -2.56
CA MET A 114 -5.38 -4.26 -1.22
C MET A 114 -4.13 -4.44 -0.37
N ALA A 115 -3.30 -5.46 -0.64
CA ALA A 115 -1.99 -5.59 -0.03
C ALA A 115 -1.08 -4.40 -0.38
N ASP A 116 -1.03 -4.01 -1.65
CA ASP A 116 -0.22 -2.88 -2.11
C ASP A 116 -0.76 -1.56 -1.55
N VAL A 117 -2.08 -1.39 -1.52
CA VAL A 117 -2.73 -0.23 -0.86
C VAL A 117 -2.30 -0.13 0.60
N LEU A 118 -2.27 -1.24 1.33
CA LEU A 118 -1.85 -1.27 2.73
C LEU A 118 -0.38 -0.86 2.88
N PHE A 119 0.53 -1.46 2.11
CA PHE A 119 1.96 -1.17 2.18
C PHE A 119 2.27 0.27 1.78
N VAL A 120 1.67 0.77 0.70
CA VAL A 120 1.87 2.16 0.25
C VAL A 120 1.31 3.16 1.25
N THR A 121 0.12 2.90 1.80
CA THR A 121 -0.46 3.74 2.86
C THR A 121 0.44 3.79 4.10
N GLY A 122 1.00 2.64 4.49
CA GLY A 122 2.00 2.56 5.55
C GLY A 122 3.27 3.36 5.24
N ALA A 123 3.79 3.27 4.01
CA ALA A 123 4.93 4.06 3.57
C ALA A 123 4.63 5.56 3.62
N VAL A 124 3.45 6.00 3.15
CA VAL A 124 3.00 7.40 3.24
C VAL A 124 2.99 7.88 4.70
N TYR A 125 2.47 7.08 5.63
CA TYR A 125 2.50 7.42 7.06
C TYR A 125 3.93 7.66 7.57
N PHE A 126 4.87 6.78 7.25
CA PHE A 126 6.26 6.93 7.68
C PHE A 126 6.94 8.13 7.03
N VAL A 127 6.68 8.40 5.74
CA VAL A 127 7.23 9.57 5.04
C VAL A 127 6.70 10.87 5.64
N VAL A 128 5.40 10.96 5.94
CA VAL A 128 4.82 12.14 6.60
C VAL A 128 5.43 12.35 7.98
N LYS A 129 5.64 11.30 8.76
CA LYS A 129 6.33 11.40 10.06
C LYS A 129 7.80 11.81 9.91
N ALA A 130 8.52 11.26 8.94
CA ALA A 130 9.90 11.61 8.67
C ALA A 130 10.03 13.07 8.22
N SER A 131 9.14 13.53 7.34
CA SER A 131 9.13 14.92 6.88
C SER A 131 8.94 15.91 8.04
N GLY A 132 8.12 15.55 9.04
CA GLY A 132 7.94 16.36 10.24
C GLY A 132 9.22 16.50 11.09
N LYS A 133 10.11 15.50 11.04
CA LYS A 133 11.43 15.54 11.71
C LYS A 133 12.47 16.29 10.88
N LEU A 134 12.49 16.07 9.55
CA LEU A 134 13.45 16.70 8.64
C LEU A 134 13.17 18.19 8.44
N PHE A 135 11.89 18.57 8.45
CA PHE A 135 11.42 19.94 8.26
C PHE A 135 10.63 20.42 9.47
N PRO A 136 11.29 20.77 10.60
CA PRO A 136 10.61 21.23 11.80
C PRO A 136 9.78 22.49 11.54
N LYS A 137 8.61 22.59 12.14
CA LYS A 137 7.62 23.68 11.96
C LYS A 137 8.19 25.07 12.24
N GLU A 138 9.22 25.15 13.07
CA GLU A 138 9.88 26.40 13.47
C GLU A 138 10.72 27.00 12.33
N LYS A 139 11.19 26.15 11.41
CA LYS A 139 12.08 26.56 10.32
C LYS A 139 11.43 26.47 8.93
N TYR A 140 10.43 25.58 8.78
CA TYR A 140 9.81 25.31 7.48
C TYR A 140 8.28 25.42 7.56
N SER A 141 7.67 25.95 6.51
CA SER A 141 6.22 26.00 6.41
C SER A 141 5.60 24.59 6.34
N ARG A 142 4.34 24.49 6.70
CA ARG A 142 3.58 23.25 6.63
C ARG A 142 3.52 22.72 5.19
N GLU A 143 3.43 23.61 4.22
CA GLU A 143 3.35 23.30 2.79
C GLU A 143 4.59 22.54 2.30
N VAL A 144 5.80 22.90 2.75
CA VAL A 144 7.04 22.22 2.38
C VAL A 144 7.00 20.75 2.81
N ARG A 145 6.47 20.46 3.99
CA ARG A 145 6.34 19.07 4.48
C ARG A 145 5.35 18.26 3.65
N TRP A 146 4.24 18.88 3.25
CA TRP A 146 3.24 18.24 2.40
C TRP A 146 3.77 18.00 0.98
N LEU A 147 4.48 18.97 0.41
CA LEU A 147 5.14 18.82 -0.89
C LEU A 147 6.18 17.69 -0.87
N PHE A 148 6.89 17.50 0.23
CA PHE A 148 7.85 16.40 0.36
C PHE A 148 7.15 15.03 0.46
N ALA A 149 6.00 14.95 1.10
CA ALA A 149 5.24 13.70 1.26
C ALA A 149 4.42 13.31 0.01
N ALA A 150 3.96 14.28 -0.79
CA ALA A 150 3.10 14.06 -1.94
C ALA A 150 3.74 13.20 -3.06
N PRO A 151 5.03 13.37 -3.45
CA PRO A 151 5.65 12.58 -4.52
C PRO A 151 5.67 11.08 -4.24
N VAL A 152 5.77 10.66 -2.98
CA VAL A 152 5.76 9.24 -2.61
C VAL A 152 4.44 8.59 -2.99
N SER A 153 3.32 9.28 -2.75
CA SER A 153 2.00 8.79 -3.15
C SER A 153 1.85 8.72 -4.67
N TYR A 154 2.42 9.70 -5.40
CA TYR A 154 2.33 9.78 -6.87
C TYR A 154 3.20 8.73 -7.57
N THR A 155 4.44 8.52 -7.13
CA THR A 155 5.36 7.55 -7.77
C THR A 155 4.84 6.13 -7.66
N HIS A 156 4.19 5.79 -6.54
CA HIS A 156 3.55 4.47 -6.39
C HIS A 156 2.29 4.31 -7.25
N LEU A 157 1.52 5.38 -7.46
CA LEU A 157 0.37 5.33 -8.38
C LEU A 157 0.78 5.08 -9.84
N ARG A 158 1.97 5.52 -10.25
CA ARG A 158 2.49 5.35 -11.61
C ARG A 158 3.23 4.02 -11.82
N ALA A 159 3.69 3.37 -10.76
CA ALA A 159 4.42 2.10 -10.81
C ALA A 159 3.50 0.86 -10.84
N HIS A 160 2.22 1.06 -10.70
CA HIS A 160 1.14 0.07 -10.77
C HIS A 160 0.15 0.51 -11.84
#